data_d72b82ff3fcb60b9a504ebc192f36676
#
_entry.id   d72b82ff3fcb60b9a504ebc192f36676
#
_cell.length_a   1.000
_cell.length_b   1.000
_cell.length_c   1.000
_cell.angle_alpha   90.00
_cell.angle_beta   90.00
_cell.angle_gamma   90.00
#
_symmetry.space_group_name_H-M   'P 1'
#
loop_
_entity.id
_entity.type
_entity.pdbx_description
1 polymer ?
#
loop_
_entity_poly.entity_id
_entity_poly.type
_entity_poly.pdbx_seq_one_letter_code
_entity_poly.pdbx_strand_id
1 'polypeptide(L)'
;MMQSRTHNCGELRAQHAGEHVKLVGWMENVREVGGSLAFVVLRDFYGTTQIVVETSELLAQIKGYNKESTISVEGTVRERASKNPNQPTGDIEVCLLYTSPSPRD
;
A
#
# COMPACT_ATOMS: atom_id res chain seq x y z
N MET A 1 -15.73 5.96 -15.87
CA MET A 1 -14.92 5.27 -15.34
C MET A 1 -15.17 4.96 -14.02
N MET A 2 -14.65 4.07 -13.42
CA MET A 2 -14.92 3.83 -12.21
C MET A 2 -13.81 3.65 -11.37
N GLN A 3 -13.88 4.08 -10.19
CA GLN A 3 -12.89 3.88 -9.17
C GLN A 3 -12.98 2.46 -8.70
N SER A 4 -11.86 1.80 -8.69
CA SER A 4 -11.80 0.45 -8.18
C SER A 4 -11.39 0.38 -6.73
N ARG A 5 -10.97 1.48 -6.15
CA ARG A 5 -10.49 1.45 -4.76
C ARG A 5 -11.63 1.51 -3.77
N THR A 6 -11.42 0.94 -2.60
CA THR A 6 -12.39 1.02 -1.51
C THR A 6 -12.11 2.20 -0.60
N HIS A 7 -10.84 2.62 -0.52
CA HIS A 7 -10.41 3.72 0.35
C HIS A 7 -9.32 4.50 -0.36
N ASN A 8 -9.04 5.70 0.09
CA ASN A 8 -7.87 6.44 -0.41
C ASN A 8 -6.71 6.25 0.55
N CYS A 9 -5.51 6.63 0.12
CA CYS A 9 -4.30 6.38 0.89
C CYS A 9 -4.19 7.27 2.11
N GLY A 10 -5.02 8.27 2.25
CA GLY A 10 -4.97 9.17 3.39
C GLY A 10 -6.01 8.91 4.45
N GLU A 11 -6.91 7.94 4.24
CA GLU A 11 -8.06 7.83 5.13
C GLU A 11 -7.99 6.67 6.12
N LEU A 12 -7.04 5.77 5.98
CA LEU A 12 -7.00 4.59 6.83
C LEU A 12 -6.52 4.96 8.23
N ARG A 13 -7.16 4.40 9.22
CA ARG A 13 -6.83 4.65 10.63
C ARG A 13 -6.89 3.33 11.38
N ALA A 14 -6.49 3.34 12.64
CA ALA A 14 -6.47 2.12 13.45
C ALA A 14 -7.83 1.43 13.51
N GLN A 15 -8.90 2.18 13.40
CA GLN A 15 -10.25 1.59 13.42
C GLN A 15 -10.52 0.71 12.20
N HIS A 16 -9.71 0.83 11.16
CA HIS A 16 -9.88 0.01 9.98
C HIS A 16 -9.13 -1.31 10.06
N ALA A 17 -8.40 -1.56 11.15
CA ALA A 17 -7.61 -2.79 11.28
C ALA A 17 -8.52 -4.00 11.13
N GLY A 18 -8.09 -4.96 10.34
CA GLY A 18 -8.86 -6.16 10.04
C GLY A 18 -9.70 -6.05 8.78
N GLU A 19 -9.83 -4.87 8.20
CA GLU A 19 -10.62 -4.71 6.98
C GLU A 19 -9.80 -5.02 5.74
N HIS A 20 -10.46 -5.61 4.76
CA HIS A 20 -9.85 -5.82 3.46
C HIS A 20 -10.10 -4.57 2.62
N VAL A 21 -9.03 -3.99 2.10
CA VAL A 21 -9.13 -2.73 1.37
C VAL A 21 -8.43 -2.83 0.03
N LYS A 22 -8.82 -1.98 -0.88
CA LYS A 22 -8.16 -1.83 -2.17
C LYS A 22 -7.79 -0.36 -2.34
N LEU A 23 -6.53 -0.11 -2.62
CA LEU A 23 -6.01 1.24 -2.80
C LEU A 23 -5.42 1.37 -4.18
N VAL A 24 -5.48 2.58 -4.73
CA VAL A 24 -4.92 2.88 -6.04
C VAL A 24 -4.04 4.11 -5.89
N GLY A 25 -2.83 4.02 -6.40
CA GLY A 25 -1.90 5.13 -6.31
C GLY A 25 -0.60 4.77 -6.97
N TRP A 26 0.48 5.47 -6.59
CA TRP A 26 1.78 5.17 -7.13
C TRP A 26 2.77 4.96 -5.99
N MET A 27 3.87 4.25 -6.27
CA MET A 27 4.86 3.94 -5.26
C MET A 27 5.78 5.15 -5.08
N GLU A 28 5.72 5.76 -3.91
CA GLU A 28 6.62 6.85 -3.61
C GLU A 28 7.98 6.33 -3.19
N ASN A 29 8.01 5.22 -2.49
CA ASN A 29 9.26 4.66 -1.98
C ASN A 29 9.10 3.16 -1.76
N VAL A 30 10.17 2.42 -2.02
CA VAL A 30 10.20 0.98 -1.78
C VAL A 30 11.46 0.69 -0.99
N ARG A 31 11.31 0.06 0.17
CA ARG A 31 12.45 -0.28 1.00
C ARG A 31 12.45 -1.77 1.30
N GLU A 32 13.46 -2.46 0.80
CA GLU A 32 13.63 -3.88 1.07
C GLU A 32 14.35 -4.05 2.40
N VAL A 33 13.79 -4.87 3.26
CA VAL A 33 14.34 -5.07 4.60
C VAL A 33 15.17 -6.34 4.67
N GLY A 34 14.76 -7.36 3.94
CA GLY A 34 15.52 -8.61 3.91
C GLY A 34 14.64 -9.74 3.46
N GLY A 35 15.21 -10.73 2.81
CA GLY A 35 14.45 -11.84 2.29
C GLY A 35 13.35 -11.35 1.35
N SER A 36 12.13 -11.71 1.66
CA SER A 36 10.98 -11.27 0.87
C SER A 36 10.28 -10.07 1.45
N LEU A 37 10.78 -9.52 2.55
CA LEU A 37 10.07 -8.46 3.25
C LEU A 37 10.46 -7.09 2.71
N ALA A 38 9.47 -6.29 2.38
CA ALA A 38 9.69 -4.93 1.93
C ALA A 38 8.54 -4.05 2.36
N PHE A 39 8.81 -2.76 2.49
CA PHE A 39 7.81 -1.76 2.79
C PHE A 39 7.69 -0.82 1.60
N VAL A 40 6.47 -0.58 1.18
CA VAL A 40 6.19 0.30 0.05
C VAL A 40 5.33 1.45 0.56
N VAL A 41 5.72 2.67 0.25
CA VAL A 41 4.88 3.82 0.54
C VAL A 41 4.06 4.08 -0.71
N LEU A 42 2.76 3.84 -0.62
CA LEU A 42 1.83 4.10 -1.71
C LEU A 42 1.21 5.47 -1.49
N ARG A 43 1.26 6.29 -2.51
CA ARG A 43 0.73 7.66 -2.42
C ARG A 43 -0.38 7.86 -3.45
N ASP A 44 -1.39 8.61 -3.05
CA ASP A 44 -2.38 9.11 -4.00
C ASP A 44 -2.59 10.60 -3.69
N PHE A 45 -3.63 11.20 -4.24
CA PHE A 45 -3.84 12.62 -4.05
C PHE A 45 -4.29 12.99 -2.64
N TYR A 46 -4.61 12.00 -1.80
CA TYR A 46 -5.14 12.24 -0.46
C TYR A 46 -4.12 11.95 0.65
N GLY A 47 -3.06 11.24 0.34
CA GLY A 47 -2.05 10.92 1.35
C GLY A 47 -1.26 9.69 1.00
N THR A 48 -0.63 9.09 2.01
CA THR A 48 0.22 7.92 1.84
C THR A 48 -0.20 6.82 2.81
N THR A 49 0.08 5.58 2.42
CA THR A 49 -0.16 4.42 3.28
C THR A 49 1.01 3.46 3.12
N GLN A 50 1.47 2.88 4.21
CA GLN A 50 2.53 1.89 4.16
C GLN A 50 1.94 0.54 3.79
N ILE A 51 2.53 -0.08 2.77
CA ILE A 51 2.13 -1.40 2.30
C ILE A 51 3.25 -2.36 2.66
N VAL A 52 2.91 -3.50 3.26
CA VAL A 52 3.90 -4.51 3.64
C VAL A 52 3.86 -5.62 2.62
N VAL A 53 5.01 -5.92 2.04
CA VAL A 53 5.15 -7.01 1.07
C VAL A 53 5.91 -8.13 1.76
N GLU A 54 5.31 -9.31 1.84
CA GLU A 54 5.89 -10.41 2.61
C GLU A 54 6.21 -11.65 1.79
N THR A 55 5.92 -11.64 0.49
CA THR A 55 6.23 -12.79 -0.36
C THR A 55 7.14 -12.37 -1.50
N SER A 56 7.97 -13.29 -1.94
CA SER A 56 8.90 -13.00 -3.04
C SER A 56 8.15 -12.74 -4.34
N GLU A 57 7.02 -13.39 -4.55
CA GLU A 57 6.24 -13.17 -5.76
C GLU A 57 5.70 -11.74 -5.82
N LEU A 58 5.14 -11.26 -4.72
CA LEU A 58 4.62 -9.90 -4.67
C LEU A 58 5.75 -8.88 -4.77
N LEU A 59 6.87 -9.17 -4.12
CA LEU A 59 8.01 -8.28 -4.19
C LEU A 59 8.52 -8.17 -5.63
N ALA A 60 8.57 -9.28 -6.35
CA ALA A 60 9.01 -9.26 -7.75
C ALA A 60 8.05 -8.42 -8.60
N GLN A 61 6.75 -8.51 -8.35
CA GLN A 61 5.79 -7.70 -9.07
C GLN A 61 6.01 -6.21 -8.78
N ILE A 62 6.20 -5.87 -7.51
CA ILE A 62 6.42 -4.48 -7.11
C ILE A 62 7.68 -3.92 -7.76
N LYS A 63 8.75 -4.71 -7.76
CA LYS A 63 10.02 -4.25 -8.33
C LYS A 63 9.95 -4.11 -9.84
N GLY A 64 9.03 -4.82 -10.48
CA GLY A 64 8.84 -4.73 -11.92
C GLY A 64 8.04 -3.51 -12.36
N TYR A 65 7.39 -2.82 -11.44
CA TYR A 65 6.61 -1.64 -11.80
C TYR A 65 7.51 -0.41 -11.89
N ASN A 66 7.12 0.48 -12.80
CA ASN A 66 7.76 1.77 -12.89
C ASN A 66 7.28 2.60 -11.71
N LYS A 67 8.16 3.34 -11.06
CA LYS A 67 7.79 4.15 -9.92
C LYS A 67 6.71 5.16 -10.21
N GLU A 68 6.63 5.61 -11.45
CA GLU A 68 5.64 6.63 -11.80
C GLU A 68 4.33 6.01 -12.28
N SER A 69 4.26 4.70 -12.34
CA SER A 69 3.05 4.04 -12.80
C SER A 69 2.03 3.97 -11.69
N THR A 70 0.76 4.06 -12.06
CA THR A 70 -0.33 3.85 -11.13
C THR A 70 -0.56 2.35 -10.98
N ILE A 71 -0.69 1.92 -9.73
CA ILE A 71 -0.94 0.51 -9.45
C ILE A 71 -2.09 0.41 -8.46
N SER A 72 -2.69 -0.76 -8.41
CA SER A 72 -3.68 -1.06 -7.38
C SER A 72 -3.11 -2.10 -6.45
N VAL A 73 -3.43 -1.98 -5.17
CA VAL A 73 -3.01 -2.95 -4.16
C VAL A 73 -4.23 -3.34 -3.35
N GLU A 74 -4.31 -4.63 -3.01
CA GLU A 74 -5.37 -5.12 -2.14
C GLU A 74 -4.72 -5.82 -0.97
N GLY A 75 -5.26 -5.63 0.20
CA GLY A 75 -4.72 -6.29 1.36
C GLY A 75 -5.56 -6.05 2.59
N THR A 76 -5.06 -6.47 3.73
CA THR A 76 -5.73 -6.34 5.00
C THR A 76 -5.04 -5.28 5.84
N VAL A 77 -5.81 -4.36 6.38
CA VAL A 77 -5.29 -3.32 7.27
C VAL A 77 -4.96 -3.95 8.62
N ARG A 78 -3.82 -3.57 9.16
CA ARG A 78 -3.45 -4.00 10.51
C ARG A 78 -2.71 -2.86 11.21
N GLU A 79 -2.67 -2.90 12.52
CA GLU A 79 -1.94 -1.89 13.28
C GLU A 79 -0.45 -2.12 13.14
N ARG A 80 0.29 -1.04 13.00
CA ARG A 80 1.75 -1.13 12.92
C ARG A 80 2.33 -1.40 14.28
N ALA A 81 3.37 -2.22 14.32
CA ALA A 81 4.12 -2.41 15.54
C ALA A 81 4.84 -1.13 15.94
N SER A 82 5.31 -0.38 14.94
CA SER A 82 6.01 0.87 15.19
C SER A 82 5.22 1.99 14.54
N LYS A 83 4.43 2.69 15.34
CA LYS A 83 3.55 3.73 14.81
C LYS A 83 4.32 5.00 14.53
N ASN A 84 3.85 5.71 13.50
CA ASN A 84 4.49 6.97 13.11
C ASN A 84 3.49 8.11 13.32
N PRO A 85 3.64 8.88 14.39
CA PRO A 85 2.67 9.94 14.68
C PRO A 85 2.73 11.11 13.71
N ASN A 86 3.75 11.16 12.87
CA ASN A 86 3.89 12.24 11.91
C ASN A 86 3.05 12.03 10.65
N GLN A 87 2.39 10.89 10.53
CA GLN A 87 1.55 10.59 9.38
C GLN A 87 0.14 10.30 9.81
N PRO A 88 -0.87 10.78 9.08
CA PRO A 88 -2.26 10.46 9.43
C PRO A 88 -2.55 8.97 9.43
N THR A 89 -1.91 8.21 8.53
CA THR A 89 -2.09 6.76 8.45
C THR A 89 -0.96 6.03 9.15
N GLY A 90 -0.23 6.70 10.04
CA GLY A 90 0.96 6.13 10.65
C GLY A 90 0.70 5.04 11.67
N ASP A 91 -0.56 4.83 12.05
CA ASP A 91 -0.90 3.79 13.01
C ASP A 91 -1.16 2.45 12.36
N ILE A 92 -1.27 2.40 11.03
CA ILE A 92 -1.65 1.18 10.34
C ILE A 92 -0.72 0.90 9.17
N GLU A 93 -0.80 -0.31 8.69
CA GLU A 93 -0.17 -0.70 7.44
C GLU A 93 -1.10 -1.68 6.75
N VAL A 94 -0.91 -1.87 5.45
CA VAL A 94 -1.72 -2.82 4.69
C VAL A 94 -0.84 -4.00 4.32
N CYS A 95 -1.25 -5.18 4.76
CA CYS A 95 -0.54 -6.41 4.42
C CYS A 95 -0.95 -6.79 3.00
N LEU A 96 -0.03 -6.69 2.05
CA LEU A 96 -0.34 -6.87 0.64
C LEU A 96 -0.72 -8.32 0.33
N LEU A 97 -1.88 -8.50 -0.28
CA LEU A 97 -2.34 -9.80 -0.74
C LEU A 97 -2.31 -9.89 -2.27
N TYR A 98 -2.55 -8.78 -2.94
CA TYR A 98 -2.66 -8.79 -4.38
C TYR A 98 -2.33 -7.39 -4.92
N THR A 99 -1.66 -7.34 -6.05
CA THR A 99 -1.37 -6.06 -6.69
C THR A 99 -1.41 -6.24 -8.21
N SER A 100 -1.75 -5.17 -8.91
CA SER A 100 -1.74 -5.18 -10.37
C SER A 100 -1.55 -3.77 -10.88
N PRO A 101 -1.08 -3.62 -12.12
CA PRO A 101 -1.04 -2.30 -12.73
C PRO A 101 -2.45 -1.77 -12.87
N SER A 102 -2.62 -0.48 -12.64
CA SER A 102 -3.93 0.14 -12.77
C SER A 102 -3.96 0.93 -14.06
N PRO A 103 -5.02 0.80 -14.85
CA PRO A 103 -5.11 1.60 -16.07
C PRO A 103 -5.20 3.07 -15.70
N ARG A 104 -4.60 3.89 -16.53
CA ARG A 104 -4.73 5.29 -16.31
C ARG A 104 -6.04 5.75 -16.85
N ASP A 105 -6.63 6.65 -16.22
CA ASP A 105 -7.89 7.21 -16.70
C ASP A 105 -7.71 8.58 -17.24
#